data_eb6ed4fa9a8fcfd6073dbb591da21daa
#
_entry.id   eb6ed4fa9a8fcfd6073dbb591da21daa
#
_cell.length_a   1.000
_cell.length_b   1.000
_cell.length_c   1.000
_cell.angle_alpha   90.00
_cell.angle_beta   90.00
_cell.angle_gamma   90.00
#
_symmetry.space_group_name_H-M   'P 1'
#
loop_
_entity.id
_entity.type
_entity.pdbx_description
1 polymer ?
#
loop_
_entity_poly.entity_id
_entity_poly.type
_entity_poly.pdbx_seq_one_letter_code
_entity_poly.pdbx_strand_id
1 'polypeptide(L)'
;LFNLKVLYHATTEEYSKAYKKLIERFPSVVFIKQGNFKQDTLEVCKSFSEPTIAFFVDDDIIYRKLELQEDFLDIFKHGVCSLSLRLGSNTVIQDTHTGSRAIMPQVDGVINDKFYCWSWKNISQYHTNFGYPFSVDGNIYPREEIISLFDRYDFDTPNSLEGAFNKEWLSYRPNMTCMELSCLINTPLNLVGSSQNMAGKFFGISLEELNEKYLKDCYIDYDKIDFSNIMCCHQELKMEITCNFHLG
;
A
#
# COMPACT_ATOMS: atom_id res chain seq x y z
N LEU A 1 -0.08 1.41 -16.79
CA LEU A 1 0.13 0.07 -16.19
C LEU A 1 1.41 0.11 -15.38
N PHE A 2 1.41 -0.51 -14.21
CA PHE A 2 2.60 -0.62 -13.36
C PHE A 2 3.53 -1.71 -13.88
N ASN A 3 4.84 -1.44 -13.84
CA ASN A 3 5.84 -2.48 -13.93
C ASN A 3 5.99 -3.09 -12.53
N LEU A 4 5.53 -4.32 -12.33
CA LEU A 4 5.37 -4.93 -11.02
C LEU A 4 6.52 -5.90 -10.71
N LYS A 5 7.13 -5.75 -9.54
CA LYS A 5 8.05 -6.73 -8.94
C LYS A 5 7.59 -7.06 -7.53
N VAL A 6 7.66 -8.32 -7.16
CA VAL A 6 7.22 -8.81 -5.86
C VAL A 6 8.43 -9.27 -5.07
N LEU A 7 8.73 -8.59 -3.97
CA LEU A 7 9.71 -9.04 -2.97
C LEU A 7 8.95 -9.84 -1.91
N TYR A 8 9.29 -11.12 -1.72
CA TYR A 8 8.54 -12.01 -0.84
C TYR A 8 9.42 -12.79 0.13
N HIS A 9 8.87 -13.09 1.29
CA HIS A 9 9.48 -13.93 2.31
C HIS A 9 8.55 -15.06 2.72
N ALA A 10 8.99 -16.30 2.58
CA ALA A 10 8.25 -17.48 3.01
C ALA A 10 8.96 -18.12 4.21
N THR A 11 8.29 -18.14 5.36
CA THR A 11 8.84 -18.63 6.64
C THR A 11 8.75 -20.15 6.79
N THR A 12 7.88 -20.80 6.01
CA THR A 12 7.68 -22.26 6.04
C THR A 12 7.76 -22.86 4.63
N GLU A 13 7.86 -24.19 4.56
CA GLU A 13 7.83 -24.90 3.29
C GLU A 13 6.46 -24.80 2.62
N GLU A 14 5.38 -24.80 3.41
CA GLU A 14 4.00 -24.65 2.93
C GLU A 14 3.79 -23.30 2.25
N TYR A 15 4.27 -22.21 2.85
CA TYR A 15 4.23 -20.88 2.21
C TYR A 15 5.11 -20.83 0.96
N SER A 16 6.26 -21.50 0.98
CA SER A 16 7.11 -21.61 -0.22
C SER A 16 6.41 -22.31 -1.38
N LYS A 17 5.59 -23.34 -1.11
CA LYS A 17 4.75 -24.02 -2.13
C LYS A 17 3.70 -23.06 -2.70
N ALA A 18 3.07 -22.26 -1.85
CA ALA A 18 2.07 -21.27 -2.29
C ALA A 18 2.72 -20.20 -3.19
N TYR A 19 3.87 -19.66 -2.83
CA TYR A 19 4.60 -18.73 -3.69
C TYR A 19 5.04 -19.36 -5.02
N LYS A 20 5.48 -20.62 -5.03
CA LYS A 20 5.78 -21.32 -6.28
C LYS A 20 4.56 -21.37 -7.20
N LYS A 21 3.39 -21.73 -6.66
CA LYS A 21 2.14 -21.75 -7.40
C LYS A 21 1.74 -20.34 -7.88
N LEU A 22 1.99 -19.29 -7.09
CA LEU A 22 1.72 -17.91 -7.46
C LEU A 22 2.62 -17.45 -8.62
N ILE A 23 3.92 -17.80 -8.58
CA ILE A 23 4.88 -17.52 -9.65
C ILE A 23 4.44 -18.18 -10.96
N GLU A 24 4.02 -19.43 -10.90
CA GLU A 24 3.51 -20.16 -12.08
C GLU A 24 2.23 -19.51 -12.66
N ARG A 25 1.37 -18.96 -11.79
CA ARG A 25 0.14 -18.28 -12.19
C ARG A 25 0.38 -16.91 -12.83
N PHE A 26 1.43 -16.20 -12.42
CA PHE A 26 1.76 -14.86 -12.91
C PHE A 26 3.16 -14.79 -13.54
N PRO A 27 3.40 -15.47 -14.67
CA PRO A 27 4.73 -15.62 -15.27
C PRO A 27 5.32 -14.30 -15.81
N SER A 28 4.51 -13.27 -15.98
CA SER A 28 4.96 -11.92 -16.38
C SER A 28 5.41 -11.04 -15.22
N VAL A 29 5.19 -11.47 -13.97
CA VAL A 29 5.59 -10.74 -12.77
C VAL A 29 6.94 -11.27 -12.29
N VAL A 30 7.84 -10.36 -11.93
CA VAL A 30 9.15 -10.73 -11.37
C VAL A 30 9.01 -10.93 -9.88
N PHE A 31 9.22 -12.15 -9.41
CA PHE A 31 9.23 -12.50 -8.00
C PHE A 31 10.68 -12.65 -7.51
N ILE A 32 11.00 -11.99 -6.41
CA ILE A 32 12.33 -11.97 -5.80
C ILE A 32 12.20 -12.49 -4.36
N LYS A 33 12.90 -13.57 -4.07
CA LYS A 33 12.93 -14.08 -2.69
C LYS A 33 13.82 -13.20 -1.83
N GLN A 34 13.25 -12.66 -0.75
CA GLN A 34 13.95 -11.78 0.19
C GLN A 34 15.05 -12.52 0.94
N GLY A 35 16.23 -11.92 0.96
CA GLY A 35 17.35 -12.27 1.83
C GLY A 35 17.58 -11.20 2.88
N ASN A 36 17.95 -9.99 2.46
CA ASN A 36 18.08 -8.81 3.32
C ASN A 36 17.08 -7.74 2.87
N PHE A 37 16.10 -7.42 3.70
CA PHE A 37 14.99 -6.54 3.33
C PHE A 37 15.45 -5.19 2.78
N LYS A 38 16.37 -4.50 3.49
CA LYS A 38 16.87 -3.18 3.06
C LYS A 38 17.58 -3.25 1.71
N GLN A 39 18.52 -4.18 1.59
CA GLN A 39 19.33 -4.31 0.38
C GLN A 39 18.48 -4.75 -0.82
N ASP A 40 17.66 -5.77 -0.64
CA ASP A 40 16.81 -6.31 -1.70
C ASP A 40 15.80 -5.27 -2.18
N THR A 41 15.19 -4.51 -1.24
CA THR A 41 14.28 -3.41 -1.59
C THR A 41 14.98 -2.32 -2.37
N LEU A 42 16.20 -1.93 -1.98
CA LEU A 42 17.01 -0.95 -2.71
C LEU A 42 17.33 -1.43 -4.13
N GLU A 43 17.74 -2.69 -4.28
CA GLU A 43 18.05 -3.28 -5.59
C GLU A 43 16.81 -3.32 -6.48
N VAL A 44 15.65 -3.66 -5.92
CA VAL A 44 14.37 -3.60 -6.63
C VAL A 44 14.07 -2.17 -7.07
N CYS A 45 14.19 -1.18 -6.19
CA CYS A 45 13.97 0.23 -6.54
C CYS A 45 14.91 0.71 -7.66
N LYS A 46 16.20 0.34 -7.61
CA LYS A 46 17.19 0.68 -8.63
C LYS A 46 16.96 -0.03 -9.97
N SER A 47 16.28 -1.16 -9.96
CA SER A 47 16.04 -1.96 -11.16
C SER A 47 14.89 -1.44 -12.05
N PHE A 48 14.16 -0.41 -11.61
CA PHE A 48 13.17 0.30 -12.40
C PHE A 48 13.81 1.47 -13.15
N SER A 49 13.29 1.78 -14.34
CA SER A 49 13.67 2.95 -15.14
C SER A 49 12.68 4.09 -15.02
N GLU A 50 11.50 3.82 -14.50
CA GLU A 50 10.41 4.76 -14.36
C GLU A 50 10.77 5.88 -13.37
N PRO A 51 10.31 7.12 -13.60
CA PRO A 51 10.67 8.27 -12.74
C PRO A 51 10.01 8.22 -11.36
N THR A 52 8.99 7.38 -11.21
CA THR A 52 8.25 7.20 -9.95
C THR A 52 8.23 5.76 -9.51
N ILE A 53 8.04 5.55 -8.21
CA ILE A 53 7.87 4.25 -7.60
C ILE A 53 6.68 4.27 -6.64
N ALA A 54 5.97 3.16 -6.55
CA ALA A 54 4.95 2.92 -5.54
C ALA A 54 5.26 1.62 -4.80
N PHE A 55 4.91 1.60 -3.51
CA PHE A 55 4.95 0.39 -2.70
C PHE A 55 3.53 -0.10 -2.46
N PHE A 56 3.38 -1.41 -2.43
CA PHE A 56 2.14 -2.08 -2.09
C PHE A 56 2.46 -3.26 -1.17
N VAL A 57 1.57 -3.53 -0.25
CA VAL A 57 1.61 -4.71 0.59
C VAL A 57 0.55 -5.72 0.11
N ASP A 58 0.60 -6.94 0.62
CA ASP A 58 -0.21 -8.05 0.13
C ASP A 58 -1.71 -7.96 0.47
N ASP A 59 -2.09 -7.06 1.36
CA ASP A 59 -3.47 -6.75 1.72
C ASP A 59 -3.99 -5.41 1.13
N ASP A 60 -3.26 -4.83 0.19
CA ASP A 60 -3.69 -3.68 -0.60
C ASP A 60 -4.58 -4.10 -1.79
N ILE A 61 -5.73 -3.46 -1.93
CA ILE A 61 -6.66 -3.69 -3.04
C ILE A 61 -6.94 -2.38 -3.78
N ILE A 62 -6.63 -2.34 -5.08
CA ILE A 62 -7.08 -1.26 -5.96
C ILE A 62 -8.54 -1.55 -6.32
N TYR A 63 -9.46 -0.80 -5.71
CA TYR A 63 -10.90 -1.03 -5.83
C TYR A 63 -11.61 -0.05 -6.79
N ARG A 64 -10.91 1.00 -7.20
CA ARG A 64 -11.40 1.97 -8.18
C ARG A 64 -10.38 2.12 -9.29
N LYS A 65 -10.88 2.29 -10.52
CA LYS A 65 -10.03 2.49 -11.70
C LYS A 65 -9.07 3.66 -11.46
N LEU A 66 -7.79 3.39 -11.60
CA LEU A 66 -6.73 4.39 -11.50
C LEU A 66 -6.41 4.91 -12.92
N GLU A 67 -6.67 6.18 -13.14
CA GLU A 67 -6.37 6.89 -14.40
C GLU A 67 -5.31 7.97 -14.13
N LEU A 68 -4.05 7.60 -14.27
CA LEU A 68 -2.93 8.54 -14.27
C LEU A 68 -2.53 8.82 -15.71
N GLN A 69 -2.66 10.07 -16.12
CA GLN A 69 -2.15 10.57 -17.40
C GLN A 69 -0.67 10.97 -17.22
N GLU A 70 0.04 11.18 -18.31
CA GLU A 70 1.48 11.52 -18.25
C GLU A 70 1.77 12.80 -17.45
N ASP A 71 0.82 13.72 -17.41
CA ASP A 71 0.91 14.97 -16.67
C ASP A 71 0.86 14.82 -15.13
N PHE A 72 0.53 13.63 -14.62
CA PHE A 72 0.55 13.41 -13.17
C PHE A 72 1.93 13.65 -12.55
N LEU A 73 3.01 13.48 -13.31
CA LEU A 73 4.37 13.73 -12.85
C LEU A 73 4.61 15.21 -12.48
N ASP A 74 3.80 16.12 -13.00
CA ASP A 74 3.93 17.54 -12.72
C ASP A 74 3.65 17.90 -11.26
N ILE A 75 2.87 17.07 -10.54
CA ILE A 75 2.63 17.26 -9.10
C ILE A 75 3.93 17.39 -8.32
N PHE A 76 4.95 16.60 -8.69
CA PHE A 76 6.25 16.62 -7.99
C PHE A 76 7.06 17.90 -8.23
N LYS A 77 6.72 18.71 -9.22
CA LYS A 77 7.31 20.04 -9.44
C LYS A 77 6.81 21.08 -8.43
N HIS A 78 5.69 20.79 -7.73
CA HIS A 78 5.04 21.68 -6.77
C HIS A 78 5.40 21.39 -5.31
N GLY A 79 6.57 20.78 -5.06
CA GLY A 79 7.00 20.44 -3.70
C GLY A 79 6.19 19.33 -3.05
N VAL A 80 5.55 18.49 -3.86
CA VAL A 80 4.79 17.34 -3.42
C VAL A 80 5.74 16.17 -3.16
N CYS A 81 5.57 15.53 -2.02
CA CYS A 81 6.34 14.36 -1.63
C CYS A 81 5.74 13.05 -2.12
N SER A 82 4.42 12.96 -2.10
CA SER A 82 3.72 11.74 -2.47
C SER A 82 2.33 12.02 -3.05
N LEU A 83 1.93 11.16 -3.98
CA LEU A 83 0.53 11.00 -4.39
C LEU A 83 -0.03 9.78 -3.66
N SER A 84 -0.97 9.98 -2.76
CA SER A 84 -1.63 8.88 -2.05
C SER A 84 -2.80 8.33 -2.86
N LEU A 85 -2.79 7.02 -3.11
CA LEU A 85 -3.90 6.31 -3.74
C LEU A 85 -4.96 5.88 -2.71
N ARG A 86 -4.59 5.83 -1.43
CA ARG A 86 -5.45 5.39 -0.33
C ARG A 86 -6.23 6.51 0.35
N LEU A 87 -5.86 7.78 0.11
CA LEU A 87 -6.54 8.94 0.67
C LEU A 87 -7.47 9.59 -0.34
N GLY A 88 -8.51 10.25 0.17
CA GLY A 88 -9.48 11.01 -0.60
C GLY A 88 -10.53 11.64 0.32
N SER A 89 -11.46 12.40 -0.22
CA SER A 89 -12.56 13.02 0.52
C SER A 89 -13.50 12.00 1.18
N ASN A 90 -13.50 10.76 0.71
CA ASN A 90 -14.25 9.65 1.30
C ASN A 90 -13.57 9.02 2.53
N THR A 91 -12.29 9.29 2.79
CA THR A 91 -11.59 8.73 3.95
C THR A 91 -11.81 9.60 5.19
N VAL A 92 -12.98 9.43 5.81
CA VAL A 92 -13.50 10.28 6.89
C VAL A 92 -13.31 9.72 8.30
N ILE A 93 -12.77 8.51 8.41
CA ILE A 93 -12.35 7.87 9.67
C ILE A 93 -10.90 7.40 9.57
N GLN A 94 -10.24 7.27 10.71
CA GLN A 94 -8.82 6.85 10.80
C GLN A 94 -8.66 5.37 10.49
N ASP A 95 -9.49 4.58 11.15
CA ASP A 95 -9.56 3.14 11.05
C ASP A 95 -10.94 2.64 11.52
N THR A 96 -11.31 1.43 11.10
CA THR A 96 -12.62 0.86 11.43
C THR A 96 -12.73 0.34 12.87
N HIS A 97 -11.62 0.14 13.58
CA HIS A 97 -11.63 -0.43 14.93
C HIS A 97 -11.95 0.63 15.99
N THR A 98 -11.37 1.80 15.85
CA THR A 98 -11.60 2.92 16.77
C THR A 98 -12.78 3.79 16.35
N GLY A 99 -13.09 3.82 15.05
CA GLY A 99 -14.07 4.72 14.47
C GLY A 99 -13.71 6.21 14.64
N SER A 100 -12.46 6.48 15.01
CA SER A 100 -11.97 7.85 15.20
C SER A 100 -12.12 8.64 13.91
N ARG A 101 -12.67 9.85 14.01
CA ARG A 101 -12.91 10.68 12.85
C ARG A 101 -11.60 11.14 12.23
N ALA A 102 -11.47 10.95 10.91
CA ALA A 102 -10.47 11.63 10.09
C ALA A 102 -11.14 12.82 9.38
N ILE A 103 -10.43 13.89 9.24
CA ILE A 103 -10.89 15.06 8.49
C ILE A 103 -9.85 15.34 7.44
N MET A 104 -10.26 15.36 6.18
CA MET A 104 -9.40 15.84 5.12
C MET A 104 -8.93 17.26 5.47
N PRO A 105 -7.63 17.53 5.43
CA PRO A 105 -7.12 18.87 5.73
C PRO A 105 -7.66 19.90 4.75
N GLN A 106 -7.53 21.17 5.12
CA GLN A 106 -7.79 22.23 4.18
C GLN A 106 -6.87 22.04 2.96
N VAL A 107 -7.49 22.01 1.80
CA VAL A 107 -6.77 21.88 0.52
C VAL A 107 -6.17 23.25 0.19
N ASP A 108 -4.84 23.30 0.04
CA ASP A 108 -4.11 24.53 -0.31
C ASP A 108 -4.25 24.85 -1.82
N GLY A 109 -4.57 23.84 -2.63
CA GLY A 109 -4.77 23.97 -4.08
C GLY A 109 -5.12 22.65 -4.75
N VAL A 110 -5.51 22.73 -6.00
CA VAL A 110 -5.75 21.56 -6.86
C VAL A 110 -4.78 21.65 -8.05
N ILE A 111 -3.96 20.63 -8.23
CA ILE A 111 -2.99 20.55 -9.31
C ILE A 111 -3.64 19.78 -10.48
N ASN A 112 -3.54 20.36 -11.69
CA ASN A 112 -4.10 19.80 -12.92
C ASN A 112 -5.62 19.47 -12.81
N ASP A 113 -6.36 20.29 -12.05
CA ASP A 113 -7.81 20.12 -11.79
C ASP A 113 -8.22 18.73 -11.25
N LYS A 114 -7.26 17.98 -10.73
CA LYS A 114 -7.45 16.57 -10.36
C LYS A 114 -6.85 16.19 -9.00
N PHE A 115 -5.72 16.78 -8.63
CA PHE A 115 -4.97 16.37 -7.45
C PHE A 115 -5.10 17.40 -6.34
N TYR A 116 -5.81 17.05 -5.29
CA TYR A 116 -5.95 17.86 -4.09
C TYR A 116 -4.62 17.88 -3.33
N CYS A 117 -4.13 19.09 -3.03
CA CYS A 117 -2.82 19.31 -2.43
C CYS A 117 -2.96 19.98 -1.07
N TRP A 118 -2.23 19.50 -0.07
CA TRP A 118 -2.20 20.10 1.28
C TRP A 118 -0.81 19.98 1.90
N SER A 119 -0.52 20.87 2.85
CA SER A 119 0.71 20.79 3.64
C SER A 119 0.55 19.78 4.78
N TRP A 120 1.25 18.65 4.69
CA TRP A 120 1.24 17.61 5.72
C TRP A 120 1.95 18.03 7.01
N LYS A 121 2.87 19.00 6.96
CA LYS A 121 3.61 19.51 8.13
C LYS A 121 2.72 20.20 9.17
N ASN A 122 1.60 20.75 8.73
CA ASN A 122 0.65 21.44 9.60
C ASN A 122 -0.36 20.49 10.24
N ILE A 123 -0.28 19.20 9.91
CA ILE A 123 -1.20 18.19 10.42
C ILE A 123 -0.49 17.42 11.52
N SER A 124 -1.15 17.27 12.67
CA SER A 124 -0.62 16.46 13.75
C SER A 124 -0.40 15.02 13.28
N GLN A 125 0.84 14.59 13.24
CA GLN A 125 1.25 13.24 12.80
C GLN A 125 0.57 12.11 13.60
N TYR A 126 0.09 12.42 14.79
CA TYR A 126 -0.49 11.43 15.71
C TYR A 126 -1.99 11.18 15.48
N HIS A 127 -2.63 11.93 14.58
CA HIS A 127 -4.09 11.93 14.53
C HIS A 127 -4.69 11.75 13.15
N THR A 128 -3.91 11.74 12.06
CA THR A 128 -4.52 11.52 10.74
C THR A 128 -3.57 10.87 9.73
N ASN A 129 -4.09 9.97 8.93
CA ASN A 129 -3.38 9.41 7.77
C ASN A 129 -2.94 10.49 6.76
N PHE A 130 -3.60 11.66 6.78
CA PHE A 130 -3.25 12.82 5.96
C PHE A 130 -1.94 13.51 6.38
N GLY A 131 -1.45 13.26 7.59
CA GLY A 131 -0.14 13.72 8.09
C GLY A 131 0.97 12.68 7.97
N TYR A 132 0.77 11.61 7.19
CA TYR A 132 1.72 10.50 7.05
C TYR A 132 2.27 10.41 5.63
N PRO A 133 3.37 11.18 5.34
CA PRO A 133 3.84 11.38 3.98
C PRO A 133 4.45 10.16 3.31
N PHE A 134 5.00 9.22 4.09
CA PHE A 134 5.52 7.96 3.57
C PHE A 134 4.72 6.78 4.10
N SER A 135 4.17 5.99 3.19
CA SER A 135 3.54 4.71 3.47
C SER A 135 3.88 3.70 2.40
N VAL A 136 3.99 2.44 2.78
CA VAL A 136 4.14 1.32 1.85
C VAL A 136 2.81 0.85 1.28
N ASP A 137 1.69 1.47 1.68
CA ASP A 137 0.33 1.14 1.24
C ASP A 137 -0.11 2.10 0.12
N GLY A 138 0.41 1.92 -1.08
CA GLY A 138 -0.12 2.57 -2.27
C GLY A 138 0.14 4.06 -2.42
N ASN A 139 1.21 4.60 -1.86
CA ASN A 139 1.66 5.94 -2.19
C ASN A 139 2.68 5.91 -3.34
N ILE A 140 2.61 6.89 -4.24
CA ILE A 140 3.53 7.06 -5.37
C ILE A 140 4.53 8.17 -5.04
N TYR A 141 5.80 7.94 -5.34
CA TYR A 141 6.94 8.79 -4.98
C TYR A 141 7.88 9.03 -6.16
N PRO A 142 8.66 10.13 -6.17
CA PRO A 142 9.83 10.25 -7.03
C PRO A 142 10.87 9.18 -6.70
N ARG A 143 11.20 8.30 -7.65
CA ARG A 143 12.05 7.12 -7.43
C ARG A 143 13.44 7.48 -6.92
N GLU A 144 14.11 8.46 -7.53
CA GLU A 144 15.48 8.86 -7.16
C GLU A 144 15.55 9.39 -5.71
N GLU A 145 14.49 10.07 -5.26
CA GLU A 145 14.45 10.56 -3.89
C GLU A 145 14.31 9.41 -2.90
N ILE A 146 13.46 8.43 -3.20
CA ILE A 146 13.35 7.21 -2.40
C ILE A 146 14.70 6.49 -2.31
N ILE A 147 15.37 6.25 -3.45
CA ILE A 147 16.69 5.61 -3.48
C ILE A 147 17.68 6.36 -2.58
N SER A 148 17.68 7.68 -2.61
CA SER A 148 18.61 8.51 -1.81
C SER A 148 18.43 8.37 -0.30
N LEU A 149 17.28 7.90 0.17
CA LEU A 149 16.99 7.72 1.59
C LEU A 149 17.57 6.41 2.17
N PHE A 150 17.79 5.42 1.32
CA PHE A 150 18.31 4.12 1.78
C PHE A 150 19.68 4.21 2.46
N ASP A 151 20.53 5.12 2.01
CA ASP A 151 21.85 5.30 2.61
C ASP A 151 21.82 6.04 3.96
N ARG A 152 20.70 6.70 4.27
CA ARG A 152 20.57 7.55 5.47
C ARG A 152 19.96 6.83 6.66
N TYR A 153 19.21 5.75 6.44
CA TYR A 153 18.43 5.09 7.47
C TYR A 153 18.65 3.58 7.47
N ASP A 154 18.57 2.99 8.65
CA ASP A 154 18.53 1.54 8.83
C ASP A 154 17.11 1.08 9.13
N PHE A 155 16.72 -0.02 8.49
CA PHE A 155 15.42 -0.68 8.64
C PHE A 155 15.52 -2.12 8.12
N ASP A 156 14.65 -2.99 8.62
CA ASP A 156 14.64 -4.43 8.34
C ASP A 156 13.27 -5.00 8.03
N THR A 157 12.22 -4.17 8.15
CA THR A 157 10.83 -4.51 7.88
C THR A 157 10.11 -3.37 7.17
N PRO A 158 8.95 -3.60 6.52
CA PRO A 158 8.12 -2.53 5.96
C PRO A 158 7.76 -1.46 7.00
N ASN A 159 7.38 -1.86 8.23
CA ASN A 159 7.03 -0.92 9.31
C ASN A 159 8.22 -0.07 9.75
N SER A 160 9.41 -0.67 9.87
CA SER A 160 10.62 0.10 10.24
C SER A 160 11.08 1.00 9.11
N LEU A 161 10.87 0.63 7.84
CA LEU A 161 11.07 1.48 6.67
C LEU A 161 10.17 2.73 6.73
N GLU A 162 8.87 2.54 6.97
CA GLU A 162 7.94 3.67 7.15
C GLU A 162 8.36 4.57 8.30
N GLY A 163 8.65 3.98 9.46
CA GLY A 163 9.10 4.72 10.63
C GLY A 163 10.39 5.50 10.40
N ALA A 164 11.33 4.94 9.63
CA ALA A 164 12.59 5.60 9.29
C ALA A 164 12.36 6.77 8.34
N PHE A 165 11.61 6.58 7.25
CA PHE A 165 11.42 7.60 6.23
C PHE A 165 10.50 8.75 6.69
N ASN A 166 9.57 8.51 7.61
CA ASN A 166 8.72 9.57 8.16
C ASN A 166 9.43 10.48 9.18
N LYS A 167 10.62 10.16 9.68
CA LYS A 167 11.30 10.96 10.71
C LYS A 167 11.84 12.29 10.21
N GLU A 168 12.43 12.31 9.02
CA GLU A 168 13.13 13.49 8.49
C GLU A 168 12.79 13.77 7.04
N TRP A 169 12.01 12.89 6.46
CA TRP A 169 11.77 12.98 5.06
C TRP A 169 11.09 14.28 4.70
N LEU A 170 11.70 14.98 3.81
CA LEU A 170 11.03 15.97 3.00
C LEU A 170 10.82 17.31 3.69
N SER A 171 11.79 17.74 4.49
CA SER A 171 11.80 19.13 4.92
C SER A 171 11.63 20.11 3.74
N TYR A 172 12.05 19.71 2.54
CA TYR A 172 11.94 20.48 1.29
C TYR A 172 10.67 20.16 0.46
N ARG A 173 9.91 19.08 0.80
CA ARG A 173 8.64 18.73 0.15
C ARG A 173 7.50 18.71 1.16
N PRO A 174 6.92 19.89 1.47
CA PRO A 174 5.94 20.00 2.54
C PRO A 174 4.57 19.47 2.19
N ASN A 175 4.30 19.12 0.93
CA ASN A 175 2.96 18.84 0.45
C ASN A 175 2.76 17.35 0.15
N MET A 176 1.55 16.87 0.42
CA MET A 176 0.98 15.61 -0.08
C MET A 176 -0.14 15.90 -1.05
N THR A 177 -0.45 14.91 -1.88
CA THR A 177 -1.61 14.98 -2.77
C THR A 177 -2.41 13.68 -2.74
N CYS A 178 -3.68 13.78 -3.09
CA CYS A 178 -4.52 12.64 -3.42
C CYS A 178 -5.50 13.02 -4.55
N MET A 179 -6.18 12.04 -5.10
CA MET A 179 -7.34 12.27 -5.95
C MET A 179 -8.56 12.64 -5.09
N GLU A 180 -9.64 13.10 -5.72
CA GLU A 180 -10.89 13.41 -5.02
C GLU A 180 -11.38 12.25 -4.16
N LEU A 181 -11.35 11.04 -4.71
CA LEU A 181 -11.73 9.82 -4.01
C LEU A 181 -10.55 8.83 -4.00
N SER A 182 -10.36 8.13 -2.90
CA SER A 182 -9.36 7.06 -2.82
C SER A 182 -9.66 5.96 -3.82
N CYS A 183 -8.62 5.33 -4.35
CA CYS A 183 -8.76 4.22 -5.29
C CYS A 183 -8.13 2.91 -4.78
N LEU A 184 -7.43 2.99 -3.65
CA LEU A 184 -6.81 1.87 -2.97
C LEU A 184 -7.31 1.79 -1.54
N ILE A 185 -7.44 0.59 -1.03
CA ILE A 185 -7.69 0.28 0.36
C ILE A 185 -6.72 -0.79 0.84
N ASN A 186 -6.17 -0.60 2.04
CA ASN A 186 -5.53 -1.67 2.79
C ASN A 186 -6.60 -2.38 3.63
N THR A 187 -6.73 -3.70 3.47
CA THR A 187 -7.72 -4.49 4.19
C THR A 187 -7.03 -5.53 5.09
N PRO A 188 -6.70 -5.16 6.34
CA PRO A 188 -5.89 -5.98 7.22
C PRO A 188 -6.69 -7.20 7.70
N LEU A 189 -6.44 -8.36 7.09
CA LEU A 189 -7.16 -9.62 7.37
C LEU A 189 -6.59 -10.40 8.54
N ASN A 190 -5.30 -10.24 8.83
CA ASN A 190 -4.61 -10.99 9.88
C ASN A 190 -3.43 -10.20 10.44
N LEU A 191 -2.98 -10.63 11.63
CA LEU A 191 -1.79 -10.09 12.25
C LEU A 191 -0.56 -10.84 11.74
N VAL A 192 0.33 -10.13 11.08
CA VAL A 192 1.66 -10.63 10.70
C VAL A 192 2.71 -9.96 11.59
N GLY A 193 3.30 -10.73 12.51
CA GLY A 193 4.29 -10.22 13.45
C GLY A 193 3.73 -9.73 14.78
N SER A 194 4.55 -9.01 15.55
CA SER A 194 4.25 -8.56 16.93
C SER A 194 3.66 -7.14 17.00
N SER A 195 3.17 -6.59 15.89
CA SER A 195 2.60 -5.24 15.90
C SER A 195 1.29 -5.18 16.69
N GLN A 196 1.02 -4.06 17.35
CA GLN A 196 -0.21 -3.82 18.11
C GLN A 196 -1.41 -3.43 17.24
N ASN A 197 -1.35 -3.70 15.92
CA ASN A 197 -2.49 -3.43 15.07
C ASN A 197 -3.65 -4.40 15.41
N MET A 198 -4.87 -4.03 15.03
CA MET A 198 -6.09 -4.80 15.34
C MET A 198 -6.61 -5.56 14.11
N ALA A 199 -5.71 -5.95 13.20
CA ALA A 199 -6.05 -6.69 11.99
C ALA A 199 -6.83 -7.98 12.31
N GLY A 200 -7.80 -8.30 11.47
CA GLY A 200 -8.58 -9.53 11.58
C GLY A 200 -9.58 -9.55 12.73
N LYS A 201 -9.96 -8.40 13.28
CA LYS A 201 -10.90 -8.33 14.41
C LYS A 201 -12.35 -8.65 14.01
N PHE A 202 -12.76 -8.25 12.81
CA PHE A 202 -14.15 -8.41 12.35
C PHE A 202 -14.28 -9.54 11.34
N PHE A 203 -13.37 -9.62 10.38
CA PHE A 203 -13.44 -10.57 9.26
C PHE A 203 -12.14 -11.36 9.08
N GLY A 204 -11.36 -11.47 10.16
CA GLY A 204 -10.06 -12.13 10.09
C GLY A 204 -10.13 -13.59 9.69
N ILE A 205 -9.14 -14.01 8.93
CA ILE A 205 -8.86 -15.38 8.56
C ILE A 205 -7.38 -15.65 8.82
N SER A 206 -7.02 -16.81 9.38
CA SER A 206 -5.62 -17.09 9.68
C SER A 206 -4.78 -17.26 8.40
N LEU A 207 -3.47 -16.98 8.51
CA LEU A 207 -2.52 -17.21 7.41
C LEU A 207 -2.51 -18.67 6.96
N GLU A 208 -2.58 -19.59 7.93
CA GLU A 208 -2.61 -21.03 7.69
C GLU A 208 -3.84 -21.42 6.88
N GLU A 209 -5.01 -20.92 7.26
CA GLU A 209 -6.27 -21.22 6.57
C GLU A 209 -6.27 -20.63 5.15
N LEU A 210 -5.80 -19.38 4.97
CA LEU A 210 -5.66 -18.77 3.64
C LEU A 210 -4.71 -19.58 2.76
N ASN A 211 -3.56 -19.97 3.30
CA ASN A 211 -2.57 -20.77 2.57
C ASN A 211 -3.11 -22.14 2.17
N GLU A 212 -3.79 -22.85 3.10
CA GLU A 212 -4.42 -24.13 2.80
C GLU A 212 -5.47 -24.02 1.68
N LYS A 213 -6.32 -23.00 1.76
CA LYS A 213 -7.35 -22.75 0.74
C LYS A 213 -6.70 -22.44 -0.61
N TYR A 214 -5.66 -21.58 -0.63
CA TYR A 214 -4.95 -21.24 -1.86
C TYR A 214 -4.28 -22.47 -2.52
N LEU A 215 -3.66 -23.33 -1.72
CA LEU A 215 -3.08 -24.59 -2.21
C LEU A 215 -4.14 -25.56 -2.78
N LYS A 216 -5.39 -25.45 -2.36
CA LYS A 216 -6.56 -26.20 -2.86
C LYS A 216 -7.32 -25.49 -3.99
N ASP A 217 -6.68 -24.55 -4.71
CA ASP A 217 -7.27 -23.76 -5.80
C ASP A 217 -8.44 -22.87 -5.40
N CYS A 218 -8.49 -22.47 -4.14
CA CYS A 218 -9.39 -21.43 -3.68
C CYS A 218 -8.69 -20.06 -3.73
N TYR A 219 -9.46 -19.00 -3.93
CA TYR A 219 -8.96 -17.63 -3.97
C TYR A 219 -10.00 -16.66 -3.41
N ILE A 220 -9.55 -15.49 -2.99
CA ILE A 220 -10.45 -14.38 -2.63
C ILE A 220 -11.12 -13.88 -3.91
N ASP A 221 -12.46 -13.89 -3.90
CA ASP A 221 -13.26 -13.49 -5.05
C ASP A 221 -13.46 -11.97 -5.03
N TYR A 222 -12.62 -11.27 -5.79
CA TYR A 222 -12.62 -9.82 -5.87
C TYR A 222 -14.01 -9.24 -6.25
N ASP A 223 -14.73 -9.89 -7.16
CA ASP A 223 -16.02 -9.41 -7.65
C ASP A 223 -17.15 -9.47 -6.60
N LYS A 224 -16.90 -10.18 -5.50
CA LYS A 224 -17.84 -10.30 -4.37
C LYS A 224 -17.51 -9.37 -3.20
N ILE A 225 -16.41 -8.61 -3.28
CA ILE A 225 -16.07 -7.66 -2.23
C ILE A 225 -16.94 -6.42 -2.38
N ASP A 226 -17.59 -6.01 -1.29
CA ASP A 226 -18.37 -4.78 -1.28
C ASP A 226 -17.49 -3.55 -1.03
N PHE A 227 -17.23 -2.79 -2.09
CA PHE A 227 -16.49 -1.53 -2.04
C PHE A 227 -17.40 -0.28 -1.99
N SER A 228 -18.69 -0.44 -1.78
CA SER A 228 -19.65 0.68 -1.82
C SER A 228 -19.46 1.68 -0.67
N ASN A 229 -18.88 1.26 0.44
CA ASN A 229 -18.75 2.06 1.64
C ASN A 229 -17.30 2.09 2.19
N ILE A 230 -16.37 2.59 1.38
CA ILE A 230 -14.99 2.79 1.83
C ILE A 230 -14.88 4.15 2.49
N MET A 231 -14.53 4.16 3.79
CA MET A 231 -14.47 5.36 4.64
C MET A 231 -13.11 5.62 5.27
N CYS A 232 -12.16 4.70 5.17
CA CYS A 232 -10.79 4.87 5.65
C CYS A 232 -9.79 4.10 4.80
N CYS A 233 -8.52 4.39 4.97
CA CYS A 233 -7.45 3.71 4.23
C CYS A 233 -7.10 2.33 4.80
N HIS A 234 -7.48 2.03 6.05
CA HIS A 234 -7.33 0.72 6.67
C HIS A 234 -8.71 0.24 7.14
N GLN A 235 -9.37 -0.56 6.30
CA GLN A 235 -10.73 -1.02 6.56
C GLN A 235 -10.83 -2.52 6.32
N GLU A 236 -11.18 -3.27 7.36
CA GLU A 236 -11.48 -4.67 7.17
C GLU A 236 -12.73 -4.83 6.31
N LEU A 237 -12.60 -5.61 5.24
CA LEU A 237 -13.70 -5.97 4.36
C LEU A 237 -13.98 -7.47 4.47
N LYS A 238 -15.24 -7.84 4.35
CA LYS A 238 -15.61 -9.25 4.27
C LYS A 238 -15.09 -9.83 2.96
N MET A 239 -14.22 -10.84 3.06
CA MET A 239 -13.68 -11.57 1.93
C MET A 239 -14.45 -12.87 1.71
N GLU A 240 -14.97 -13.07 0.50
CA GLU A 240 -15.53 -14.35 0.12
C GLU A 240 -14.49 -15.17 -0.64
N ILE A 241 -14.37 -16.44 -0.25
CA ILE A 241 -13.42 -17.35 -0.86
C ILE A 241 -14.19 -18.29 -1.80
N THR A 242 -13.79 -18.28 -3.05
CA THR A 242 -14.33 -19.17 -4.09
C THR A 242 -13.29 -20.24 -4.42
N CYS A 243 -13.73 -21.49 -4.56
CA CYS A 243 -12.86 -22.60 -4.93
C CYS A 243 -13.21 -23.10 -6.32
N ASN A 244 -12.22 -23.26 -7.19
CA ASN A 244 -12.38 -23.94 -8.47
C ASN A 244 -12.35 -25.45 -8.21
N PHE A 245 -13.52 -26.05 -8.08
CA PHE A 245 -13.60 -27.50 -8.13
C PHE A 245 -13.38 -27.95 -9.56
N HIS A 246 -12.20 -28.42 -9.89
CA HIS A 246 -12.03 -29.25 -11.06
C HIS A 246 -12.84 -30.54 -10.80
N LEU A 247 -14.04 -30.61 -11.36
CA LEU A 247 -14.73 -31.90 -11.51
C LEU A 247 -13.82 -32.74 -12.41
N GLY A 248 -13.09 -33.66 -11.77
CA GLY A 248 -12.21 -34.62 -12.44
C GLY A 248 -13.01 -35.59 -13.33
#